data_9310dbda92fe761906f1efb3b33f0090
#
_entry.id   9310dbda92fe761906f1efb3b33f0090
#
_cell.length_a   1.000
_cell.length_b   1.000
_cell.length_c   1.000
_cell.angle_alpha   90.00
_cell.angle_beta   90.00
_cell.angle_gamma   90.00
#
_symmetry.space_group_name_H-M   'P 1'
#
loop_
_entity.id
_entity.type
_entity.pdbx_description
1 polymer ?
#
loop_
_entity_poly.entity_id
_entity_poly.type
_entity_poly.pdbx_seq_one_letter_code
_entity_poly.pdbx_strand_id
1 'polypeptide(L)'
;MKILFAGAGALGSRFGYMLFKNNEDVTFVDTWEEHVENIKNKGLKVIIDEVDLGNYYIPIYKPEQISGKYDVIFVATKSMQLRPMLDSVKHLFHEDTKIVCILNGLG
;
A
#
# COMPACT_ATOMS: atom_id res chain seq x y z
N MET A 1 -10.88 -1.45 11.57
CA MET A 1 -10.87 -1.86 10.14
C MET A 1 -9.42 -2.00 9.68
N LYS A 2 -9.08 -3.12 9.07
CA LYS A 2 -7.74 -3.34 8.56
C LYS A 2 -7.68 -2.94 7.10
N ILE A 3 -6.77 -2.03 6.77
CA ILE A 3 -6.63 -1.45 5.44
C ILE A 3 -5.28 -1.82 4.85
N LEU A 4 -5.29 -2.36 3.64
CA LEU A 4 -4.08 -2.71 2.91
C LEU A 4 -3.96 -1.84 1.66
N PHE A 5 -2.77 -1.32 1.43
CA PHE A 5 -2.43 -0.69 0.15
C PHE A 5 -1.52 -1.62 -0.63
N ALA A 6 -2.02 -2.15 -1.72
CA ALA A 6 -1.26 -3.00 -2.62
C ALA A 6 -0.59 -2.11 -3.65
N GLY A 7 0.67 -1.80 -3.40
CA GLY A 7 1.47 -0.86 -4.16
C GLY A 7 1.80 0.37 -3.32
N ALA A 8 3.09 0.59 -3.11
CA ALA A 8 3.60 1.69 -2.31
C ALA A 8 4.30 2.75 -3.16
N GLY A 9 3.81 2.97 -4.38
CA GLY A 9 4.29 4.02 -5.26
C GLY A 9 3.76 5.39 -4.81
N ALA A 10 3.95 6.41 -5.64
CA ALA A 10 3.63 7.78 -5.26
C ALA A 10 2.17 7.97 -4.84
N LEU A 11 1.23 7.42 -5.61
CA LEU A 11 -0.20 7.60 -5.33
C LEU A 11 -0.64 6.80 -4.10
N GLY A 12 -0.25 5.52 -4.02
CA GLY A 12 -0.58 4.66 -2.88
C GLY A 12 0.01 5.19 -1.59
N SER A 13 1.26 5.62 -1.64
CA SER A 13 1.94 6.19 -0.47
C SER A 13 1.23 7.44 0.06
N ARG A 14 0.79 8.30 -0.85
CA ARG A 14 0.10 9.53 -0.46
C ARG A 14 -1.22 9.24 0.25
N PHE A 15 -2.06 8.39 -0.33
CA PHE A 15 -3.33 8.02 0.28
C PHE A 15 -3.15 7.22 1.57
N GLY A 16 -2.20 6.30 1.57
CA GLY A 16 -1.91 5.50 2.76
C GLY A 16 -1.42 6.36 3.92
N TYR A 17 -0.58 7.33 3.63
CA TYR A 17 -0.10 8.27 4.63
C TYR A 17 -1.28 9.06 5.25
N MET A 18 -2.20 9.54 4.41
CA MET A 18 -3.34 10.32 4.90
C MET A 18 -4.19 9.49 5.88
N LEU A 19 -4.45 8.22 5.56
CA LEU A 19 -5.20 7.35 6.44
C LEU A 19 -4.40 7.02 7.70
N PHE A 20 -3.11 6.80 7.57
CA PHE A 20 -2.23 6.53 8.70
C PHE A 20 -2.23 7.71 9.70
N LYS A 21 -2.18 8.93 9.20
CA LYS A 21 -2.22 10.13 10.05
C LYS A 21 -3.56 10.28 10.77
N ASN A 22 -4.63 9.68 10.23
CA ASN A 22 -5.93 9.70 10.88
C ASN A 22 -6.14 8.48 11.79
N ASN A 23 -5.05 7.82 12.17
CA ASN A 23 -5.05 6.68 13.09
C ASN A 23 -5.77 5.44 12.55
N GLU A 24 -5.85 5.31 11.23
CA GLU A 24 -6.37 4.08 10.61
C GLU A 24 -5.30 2.99 10.63
N ASP A 25 -5.73 1.74 10.68
CA ASP A 25 -4.83 0.57 10.66
C ASP A 25 -4.41 0.29 9.21
N VAL A 26 -3.29 0.88 8.80
CA VAL A 26 -2.81 0.83 7.42
C VAL A 26 -1.54 -0.02 7.32
N THR A 27 -1.51 -0.90 6.32
CA THR A 27 -0.33 -1.69 5.98
C THR A 27 -0.11 -1.59 4.48
N PHE A 28 1.14 -1.55 4.05
CA PHE A 28 1.52 -1.58 2.64
C PHE A 28 2.02 -2.95 2.24
N VAL A 29 1.80 -3.32 0.99
CA VAL A 29 2.45 -4.47 0.37
C VAL A 29 2.98 -4.03 -1.00
N ASP A 30 4.20 -4.45 -1.32
CA ASP A 30 4.80 -4.14 -2.62
C ASP A 30 5.68 -5.31 -3.04
N THR A 31 5.81 -5.50 -4.35
CA THR A 31 6.62 -6.59 -4.91
C THR A 31 8.08 -6.18 -5.12
N TRP A 32 8.38 -4.90 -5.09
CA TRP A 32 9.74 -4.37 -5.30
C TRP A 32 10.53 -4.44 -3.99
N GLU A 33 11.34 -5.48 -3.87
CA GLU A 33 12.07 -5.79 -2.63
C GLU A 33 12.91 -4.64 -2.11
N GLU A 34 13.66 -3.98 -2.98
CA GLU A 34 14.52 -2.86 -2.60
C GLU A 34 13.71 -1.71 -2.00
N HIS A 35 12.57 -1.42 -2.58
CA HIS A 35 11.67 -0.38 -2.11
C HIS A 35 11.09 -0.75 -0.72
N VAL A 36 10.69 -2.01 -0.56
CA VAL A 36 10.18 -2.51 0.72
C VAL A 36 11.24 -2.38 1.81
N GLU A 37 12.47 -2.83 1.54
CA GLU A 37 13.56 -2.76 2.51
C GLU A 37 13.90 -1.31 2.85
N ASN A 38 13.91 -0.43 1.86
CA ASN A 38 14.20 0.98 2.08
C ASN A 38 13.19 1.63 3.03
N ILE A 39 11.91 1.36 2.83
CA ILE A 39 10.85 1.90 3.69
C ILE A 39 10.91 1.29 5.09
N LYS A 40 11.21 0.00 5.20
CA LYS A 40 11.37 -0.64 6.51
C LYS A 40 12.50 -0.01 7.32
N ASN A 41 13.60 0.33 6.67
CA ASN A 41 14.79 0.84 7.33
C ASN A 41 14.73 2.34 7.62
N LYS A 42 14.15 3.11 6.72
CA LYS A 42 14.18 4.58 6.78
C LYS A 42 12.81 5.21 6.98
N GLY A 43 11.75 4.43 6.90
CA GLY A 43 10.39 4.94 6.89
C GLY A 43 9.98 5.45 5.51
N LEU A 44 8.69 5.71 5.36
CA LEU A 44 8.14 6.28 4.14
C LEU A 44 8.35 7.79 4.15
N LYS A 45 9.09 8.29 3.18
CA LYS A 45 9.29 9.73 3.04
C LYS A 45 8.07 10.33 2.36
N VAL A 46 7.49 11.33 2.99
CA VAL A 46 6.26 11.95 2.49
C VAL A 46 6.52 13.40 2.08
N ILE A 47 6.28 13.68 0.80
CA ILE A 47 6.39 15.04 0.26
C ILE A 47 5.07 15.36 -0.43
N ILE A 48 4.38 16.40 0.05
CA ILE A 48 3.11 16.85 -0.51
C ILE A 48 3.23 18.33 -0.80
N ASP A 49 2.89 18.73 -2.03
CA ASP A 49 2.97 20.12 -2.49
C ASP A 49 4.35 20.73 -2.21
N GLU A 50 5.39 19.95 -2.53
CA GLU A 50 6.80 20.33 -2.37
C GLU A 50 7.23 20.55 -0.91
N VAL A 51 6.38 20.16 0.05
CA VAL A 51 6.72 20.23 1.47
C VAL A 51 7.09 18.84 1.96
N ASP A 52 8.28 18.72 2.55
CA ASP A 52 8.75 17.48 3.15
C ASP A 52 8.12 17.34 4.54
N LEU A 53 7.23 16.37 4.68
CA LEU A 53 6.51 16.10 5.93
C LEU A 53 7.24 15.11 6.84
N GLY A 54 8.41 14.64 6.41
CA GLY A 54 9.21 13.72 7.19
C GLY A 54 9.01 12.26 6.79
N ASN A 55 9.55 11.37 7.62
CA ASN A 55 9.48 9.94 7.39
C ASN A 55 8.56 9.29 8.42
N TYR A 56 7.76 8.32 7.95
CA TYR A 56 6.78 7.62 8.77
C TYR A 56 6.96 6.11 8.62
N TYR A 57 6.98 5.40 9.74
CA TYR A 57 7.19 3.94 9.76
C TYR A 57 5.84 3.23 9.65
N ILE A 58 5.26 3.24 8.45
CA ILE A 58 4.04 2.50 8.17
C ILE A 58 4.45 1.07 7.82
N PRO A 59 3.83 0.04 8.41
CA PRO A 59 4.20 -1.35 8.11
C PRO A 59 4.14 -1.64 6.62
N ILE A 60 5.18 -2.28 6.10
CA ILE A 60 5.27 -2.66 4.69
C ILE A 60 5.90 -4.03 4.56
N TYR A 61 5.37 -4.85 3.65
CA TYR A 61 5.81 -6.22 3.42
C TYR A 61 5.78 -6.56 1.94
N LYS A 62 6.51 -7.62 1.58
CA LYS A 62 6.31 -8.26 0.29
C LYS A 62 5.11 -9.21 0.40
N PRO A 63 4.44 -9.57 -0.72
CA PRO A 63 3.24 -10.42 -0.65
C PRO A 63 3.43 -11.74 0.09
N GLU A 64 4.61 -12.36 -0.01
CA GLU A 64 4.89 -13.62 0.66
C GLU A 64 5.18 -13.47 2.16
N GLN A 65 5.34 -12.25 2.64
CA GLN A 65 5.66 -11.96 4.04
C GLN A 65 4.46 -11.56 4.86
N ILE A 66 3.33 -11.28 4.21
CA ILE A 66 2.16 -10.72 4.87
C ILE A 66 1.09 -11.79 5.03
N SER A 67 0.38 -11.78 6.15
CA SER A 67 -0.68 -12.73 6.46
C SER A 67 -1.84 -12.02 7.14
N GLY A 68 -2.91 -12.78 7.38
CA GLY A 68 -4.12 -12.23 7.98
C GLY A 68 -5.16 -11.86 6.93
N LYS A 69 -6.23 -11.22 7.37
CA LYS A 69 -7.31 -10.81 6.48
C LYS A 69 -7.50 -9.31 6.58
N TYR A 70 -7.81 -8.68 5.47
CA TYR A 70 -7.98 -7.24 5.39
C TYR A 70 -9.39 -6.89 4.94
N ASP A 71 -9.92 -5.78 5.47
CA ASP A 71 -11.30 -5.37 5.21
C ASP A 71 -11.40 -4.54 3.93
N VAL A 72 -10.39 -3.70 3.68
CA VAL A 72 -10.33 -2.89 2.47
C VAL A 72 -8.94 -3.01 1.88
N ILE A 73 -8.88 -3.26 0.58
CA ILE A 73 -7.61 -3.33 -0.14
C ILE A 73 -7.64 -2.30 -1.26
N PHE A 74 -6.79 -1.30 -1.14
CA PHE A 74 -6.60 -0.30 -2.18
C PHE A 74 -5.49 -0.78 -3.10
N VAL A 75 -5.79 -0.93 -4.37
CA VAL A 75 -4.79 -1.35 -5.35
C VAL A 75 -4.29 -0.13 -6.09
N ALA A 76 -3.02 0.20 -5.88
CA ALA A 76 -2.38 1.40 -6.41
C ALA A 76 -1.18 1.03 -7.27
N THR A 77 -1.42 0.23 -8.29
CA THR A 77 -0.41 -0.19 -9.25
C THR A 77 -0.78 0.30 -10.65
N LYS A 78 0.15 0.20 -11.58
CA LYS A 78 -0.17 0.47 -12.98
C LYS A 78 -1.16 -0.57 -13.48
N SER A 79 -2.01 -0.19 -14.44
CA SER A 79 -3.08 -1.05 -14.90
C SER A 79 -2.61 -2.43 -15.38
N MET A 80 -1.46 -2.50 -16.06
CA MET A 80 -0.91 -3.77 -16.54
C MET A 80 -0.42 -4.67 -15.40
N GLN A 81 -0.22 -4.13 -14.20
CA GLN A 81 0.23 -4.87 -13.04
C GLN A 81 -0.92 -5.22 -12.08
N LEU A 82 -2.13 -4.80 -12.42
CA LEU A 82 -3.30 -4.98 -11.54
C LEU A 82 -3.57 -6.45 -11.25
N ARG A 83 -3.66 -7.29 -12.29
CA ARG A 83 -3.97 -8.71 -12.11
C ARG A 83 -2.88 -9.46 -11.33
N PRO A 84 -1.60 -9.33 -11.67
CA PRO A 84 -0.54 -9.96 -10.88
C PRO A 84 -0.57 -9.52 -9.42
N MET A 85 -0.83 -8.24 -9.15
CA MET A 85 -0.89 -7.76 -7.78
C MET A 85 -2.09 -8.36 -7.04
N LEU A 86 -3.27 -8.39 -7.65
CA LEU A 86 -4.45 -9.00 -7.02
C LEU A 86 -4.21 -10.47 -6.72
N ASP A 87 -3.59 -11.21 -7.64
CA ASP A 87 -3.27 -12.62 -7.43
C ASP A 87 -2.30 -12.80 -6.27
N SER A 88 -1.35 -11.89 -6.11
CA SER A 88 -0.35 -11.99 -5.05
C SER A 88 -0.91 -11.72 -3.66
N VAL A 89 -2.05 -11.04 -3.54
CA VAL A 89 -2.65 -10.66 -2.26
C VAL A 89 -4.00 -11.34 -2.00
N LYS A 90 -4.46 -12.21 -2.87
CA LYS A 90 -5.79 -12.84 -2.70
C LYS A 90 -5.92 -13.66 -1.43
N HIS A 91 -4.82 -14.15 -0.87
CA HIS A 91 -4.82 -14.87 0.40
C HIS A 91 -5.20 -13.99 1.58
N LEU A 92 -5.23 -12.66 1.38
CA LEU A 92 -5.58 -11.68 2.40
C LEU A 92 -7.06 -11.28 2.34
N PHE A 93 -7.82 -11.85 1.41
CA PHE A 93 -9.24 -11.54 1.26
C PHE A 93 -10.09 -12.38 2.21
N HIS A 94 -11.14 -11.78 2.75
CA HIS A 94 -12.25 -12.50 3.36
C HIS A 94 -13.51 -12.21 2.53
N GLU A 95 -14.65 -12.80 2.89
CA GLU A 95 -15.86 -12.67 2.05
C GLU A 95 -16.41 -11.26 1.94
N ASP A 96 -16.11 -10.40 2.89
CA ASP A 96 -16.59 -9.01 2.90
C ASP A 96 -15.51 -8.00 2.51
N THR A 97 -14.36 -8.44 2.04
CA THR A 97 -13.27 -7.55 1.64
C THR A 97 -13.70 -6.67 0.47
N LYS A 98 -13.51 -5.37 0.62
CA LYS A 98 -13.75 -4.39 -0.46
C LYS A 98 -12.44 -4.12 -1.17
N ILE A 99 -12.48 -4.13 -2.49
CA ILE A 99 -11.30 -3.84 -3.32
C ILE A 99 -11.54 -2.53 -4.06
N VAL A 100 -10.65 -1.57 -3.84
CA VAL A 100 -10.73 -0.25 -4.45
C VAL A 100 -9.50 -0.05 -5.32
N CYS A 101 -9.71 0.18 -6.61
CA CYS A 101 -8.60 0.43 -7.53
C CYS A 101 -8.34 1.92 -7.61
N ILE A 102 -7.11 2.30 -7.25
CA ILE A 102 -6.63 3.68 -7.38
C ILE A 102 -5.62 3.66 -8.51
N LEU A 103 -6.11 3.82 -9.73
CA LEU A 103 -5.25 3.77 -10.90
C LEU A 103 -5.03 5.17 -11.44
N ASN A 104 -3.79 5.44 -11.84
CA ASN A 104 -3.50 6.62 -12.61
C ASN A 104 -4.20 6.46 -13.96
N GLY A 105 -5.02 7.42 -14.35
CA GLY A 105 -5.78 7.34 -15.59
C GLY A 105 -4.94 7.19 -16.84
N LEU A 106 -3.67 7.49 -16.77
CA LEU A 106 -2.74 7.35 -17.89
C LEU A 106 -1.84 6.13 -17.74
N GLY A 107 -1.94 5.46 -16.63
CA GLY A 107 -1.11 4.29 -16.35
C GLY A 107 -1.78 2.99 -16.71
#